data_e2643acc1a3f35db33bad87c1eea88b4
#
_entry.id   e2643acc1a3f35db33bad87c1eea88b4
#
_cell.length_a   1.000
_cell.length_b   1.000
_cell.length_c   1.000
_cell.angle_alpha   90.00
_cell.angle_beta   90.00
_cell.angle_gamma   90.00
#
_symmetry.space_group_name_H-M   'P 1'
#
loop_
_entity.id
_entity.type
_entity.pdbx_description
1 polymer ?
#
loop_
_entity_poly.entity_id
_entity_poly.type
_entity_poly.pdbx_seq_one_letter_code
_entity_poly.pdbx_strand_id
1 'polypeptide(L)'
;MNIKVKIVKGSNEGTKKINWKRRRKIEMAKVLIAGIGGGKKEKGKGYNLADYYIDNENNLYVDRTFVTSVLEEHYKIDKTIYIGTVGSMWDELYLHYSTVELSLEDENYIDELENIIVNATKDSDVSEINIEKFNKKFEGRVKAIVTKFGINENEIFENFNLIMQIGEMLSDGDEVYIDITHSFRSSAMWMFLIMNYITDVLDKKINIVKITYGMFEAGRDIPRENARPKKRAPIVDLKAFYDLMKWIKGANEFKSYGNSYGLLEIMEDKEVKNSIKDFSDGLNLNYVGTIKQNIQSLSKLRNQMNTIEGPGKLIIPNVVENFLKHFKKSEKDYEILLELGNWYFNQKKYAMVAININESIRNFVIDIFGLDNCEKGIGLKIKDHFYYSQRKLNGIRHKNELEKKEHRICRILIKSQEIRNDISHSLGKRIQVNNDIKYLKDSIEFLRTVMYDKKFISYYENKYANGLLRK
;
A
#
# COMPACT_ATOMS: atom_id res chain seq x y z
N MET A 1 0.84 -28.14 20.92
CA MET A 1 -0.37 -28.35 21.73
C MET A 1 -1.33 -29.18 20.89
N ASN A 2 -1.44 -30.49 21.18
CA ASN A 2 -2.23 -31.44 20.39
C ASN A 2 -3.69 -31.38 20.80
N ILE A 3 -4.56 -30.93 19.93
CA ILE A 3 -6.02 -31.01 20.17
C ILE A 3 -6.50 -32.36 19.65
N LYS A 4 -6.87 -33.25 20.56
CA LYS A 4 -7.56 -34.51 20.24
C LYS A 4 -9.05 -34.23 20.09
N VAL A 5 -9.56 -34.34 18.87
CA VAL A 5 -11.00 -34.38 18.59
C VAL A 5 -11.47 -35.83 18.75
N LYS A 6 -12.41 -36.07 19.67
CA LYS A 6 -13.09 -37.35 19.85
C LYS A 6 -14.15 -37.54 18.77
N ILE A 7 -13.94 -38.51 17.89
CA ILE A 7 -14.96 -38.92 16.91
C ILE A 7 -15.70 -40.14 17.50
N VAL A 8 -17.02 -40.00 17.57
CA VAL A 8 -17.96 -41.06 17.97
C VAL A 8 -18.04 -42.09 16.84
N LYS A 9 -17.90 -43.36 17.17
CA LYS A 9 -17.99 -44.50 16.25
C LYS A 9 -19.44 -44.75 15.81
N GLY A 10 -19.67 -44.77 14.49
CA GLY A 10 -20.82 -45.36 13.87
C GLY A 10 -20.40 -46.06 12.57
N SER A 11 -20.49 -47.36 12.55
CA SER A 11 -20.58 -48.41 11.50
C SER A 11 -19.82 -48.25 10.16
N ASN A 12 -18.93 -49.20 9.93
CA ASN A 12 -18.39 -49.78 8.69
C ASN A 12 -18.83 -49.18 7.36
N GLU A 13 -17.82 -48.58 6.66
CA GLU A 13 -17.55 -48.84 5.25
C GLU A 13 -16.23 -48.17 4.86
N GLY A 14 -15.44 -48.89 4.13
CA GLY A 14 -14.16 -48.68 3.46
C GLY A 14 -13.43 -47.33 3.59
N THR A 15 -12.35 -47.27 4.36
CA THR A 15 -11.39 -46.17 4.39
C THR A 15 -10.68 -46.06 3.04
N LYS A 16 -11.18 -45.23 2.13
CA LYS A 16 -10.38 -44.68 1.02
C LYS A 16 -9.35 -43.70 1.63
N LYS A 17 -8.08 -44.13 1.66
CA LYS A 17 -6.96 -43.24 1.95
C LYS A 17 -6.99 -42.12 0.91
N ILE A 18 -7.44 -40.93 1.30
CA ILE A 18 -7.31 -39.71 0.50
C ILE A 18 -5.82 -39.39 0.43
N ASN A 19 -5.26 -39.62 -0.76
CA ASN A 19 -3.85 -39.41 -1.04
C ASN A 19 -3.58 -37.92 -1.26
N TRP A 20 -3.20 -37.18 -0.21
CA TRP A 20 -2.90 -35.74 -0.22
C TRP A 20 -1.60 -35.38 -0.98
N LYS A 21 -1.10 -36.23 -1.85
CA LYS A 21 0.10 -36.01 -2.67
C LYS A 21 -0.24 -35.79 -4.14
N ARG A 22 -0.97 -34.74 -4.45
CA ARG A 22 -0.81 -33.98 -5.69
C ARG A 22 -0.95 -32.51 -5.35
N ARG A 23 0.10 -31.90 -4.74
CA ARG A 23 0.36 -30.49 -4.99
C ARG A 23 0.54 -30.40 -6.51
N ARG A 24 -0.46 -29.90 -7.22
CA ARG A 24 -0.23 -29.36 -8.56
C ARG A 24 0.89 -28.35 -8.37
N LYS A 25 2.02 -28.58 -9.05
CA LYS A 25 3.04 -27.56 -9.25
C LYS A 25 2.27 -26.41 -9.87
N ILE A 26 2.05 -25.32 -9.17
CA ILE A 26 1.50 -24.09 -9.74
C ILE A 26 2.60 -23.68 -10.70
N GLU A 27 2.44 -23.96 -11.99
CA GLU A 27 3.34 -23.48 -13.03
C GLU A 27 3.10 -21.97 -13.08
N MET A 28 4.11 -21.19 -12.72
CA MET A 28 4.13 -19.74 -12.84
C MET A 28 4.03 -19.41 -14.33
N ALA A 29 2.99 -18.72 -14.72
CA ALA A 29 2.79 -18.31 -16.11
C ALA A 29 3.33 -16.89 -16.33
N LYS A 30 3.83 -16.63 -17.53
CA LYS A 30 4.11 -15.29 -18.03
C LYS A 30 2.88 -14.76 -18.74
N VAL A 31 2.24 -13.77 -18.11
CA VAL A 31 1.00 -13.20 -18.61
C VAL A 31 1.24 -11.77 -19.09
N LEU A 32 0.93 -11.51 -20.37
CA LEU A 32 0.94 -10.16 -20.94
C LEU A 32 -0.48 -9.58 -20.88
N ILE A 33 -0.62 -8.39 -20.34
CA ILE A 33 -1.86 -7.60 -20.36
C ILE A 33 -1.62 -6.41 -21.27
N ALA A 34 -2.41 -6.27 -22.33
CA ALA A 34 -2.16 -5.25 -23.34
C ALA A 34 -3.45 -4.55 -23.79
N GLY A 35 -3.34 -3.28 -24.08
CA GLY A 35 -4.37 -2.57 -24.82
C GLY A 35 -4.29 -2.85 -26.31
N ILE A 36 -5.44 -2.93 -26.96
CA ILE A 36 -5.54 -2.93 -28.43
C ILE A 36 -6.33 -1.71 -28.89
N GLY A 37 -5.72 -0.90 -29.76
CA GLY A 37 -6.33 0.33 -30.29
C GLY A 37 -6.98 0.13 -31.65
N GLY A 38 -7.59 1.21 -32.15
CA GLY A 38 -8.01 1.31 -33.54
C GLY A 38 -6.83 1.63 -34.45
N GLY A 39 -6.70 0.95 -35.57
CA GLY A 39 -5.71 1.24 -36.61
C GLY A 39 -6.35 1.84 -37.86
N LYS A 40 -5.57 2.58 -38.64
CA LYS A 40 -6.00 2.98 -39.98
C LYS A 40 -5.60 1.87 -40.98
N LYS A 41 -6.59 1.20 -41.53
CA LYS A 41 -6.41 0.23 -42.59
C LYS A 41 -6.29 0.98 -43.94
N GLU A 42 -5.16 0.85 -44.63
CA GLU A 42 -5.02 1.39 -45.96
C GLU A 42 -5.71 0.43 -46.95
N LYS A 43 -6.59 0.99 -47.80
CA LYS A 43 -7.33 0.20 -48.78
C LYS A 43 -6.36 -0.63 -49.65
N GLY A 44 -6.45 -1.96 -49.53
CA GLY A 44 -5.61 -2.92 -50.26
C GLY A 44 -4.18 -3.15 -49.68
N LYS A 45 -3.83 -2.57 -48.50
CA LYS A 45 -2.47 -2.70 -47.91
C LYS A 45 -2.44 -3.17 -46.46
N GLY A 46 -3.61 -3.35 -45.83
CA GLY A 46 -3.70 -3.73 -44.42
C GLY A 46 -3.32 -2.57 -43.44
N TYR A 47 -2.97 -2.96 -42.26
CA TYR A 47 -2.55 -2.02 -41.21
C TYR A 47 -1.07 -1.62 -41.34
N ASN A 48 -0.69 -0.48 -40.71
CA ASN A 48 0.67 0.01 -40.77
C ASN A 48 1.63 -0.90 -39.99
N LEU A 49 2.77 -1.21 -40.61
CA LEU A 49 3.83 -1.98 -39.96
C LEU A 49 4.92 -1.05 -39.42
N ALA A 50 5.55 -1.47 -38.34
CA ALA A 50 6.73 -0.81 -37.79
C ALA A 50 7.81 -1.84 -37.41
N ASP A 51 9.05 -1.34 -37.29
CA ASP A 51 10.14 -2.07 -36.65
C ASP A 51 10.24 -1.61 -35.20
N TYR A 52 10.39 -2.57 -34.29
CA TYR A 52 10.59 -2.27 -32.88
C TYR A 52 11.88 -2.88 -32.36
N TYR A 53 12.50 -2.24 -31.39
CA TYR A 53 13.67 -2.80 -30.70
C TYR A 53 13.55 -2.63 -29.19
N ILE A 54 14.16 -3.58 -28.45
CA ILE A 54 14.20 -3.60 -26.99
C ILE A 54 15.66 -3.42 -26.55
N ASP A 55 15.88 -2.56 -25.56
CA ASP A 55 17.17 -2.18 -24.97
C ASP A 55 18.10 -1.46 -25.96
N ASN A 56 18.36 -2.07 -27.09
CA ASN A 56 19.19 -1.51 -28.15
C ASN A 56 18.79 -2.07 -29.53
N GLU A 57 19.29 -1.47 -30.63
CA GLU A 57 18.95 -1.90 -31.98
C GLU A 57 19.43 -3.30 -32.38
N ASN A 58 20.22 -3.99 -31.57
CA ASN A 58 20.61 -5.38 -31.84
C ASN A 58 19.44 -6.34 -31.61
N ASN A 59 18.49 -5.98 -30.76
CA ASN A 59 17.25 -6.72 -30.54
C ASN A 59 16.12 -6.13 -31.41
N LEU A 60 16.28 -6.19 -32.73
CA LEU A 60 15.35 -5.61 -33.70
C LEU A 60 14.34 -6.61 -34.22
N TYR A 61 13.08 -6.24 -34.16
CA TYR A 61 11.92 -6.99 -34.64
C TYR A 61 11.28 -6.21 -35.79
N VAL A 62 11.36 -6.76 -36.99
CA VAL A 62 10.93 -6.07 -38.21
C VAL A 62 9.48 -6.37 -38.57
N ASP A 63 8.82 -5.43 -39.26
CA ASP A 63 7.51 -5.57 -39.86
C ASP A 63 6.43 -6.11 -38.90
N ARG A 64 6.27 -5.42 -37.77
CA ARG A 64 5.27 -5.79 -36.74
C ARG A 64 4.08 -4.85 -36.78
N THR A 65 2.88 -5.42 -36.78
CA THR A 65 1.61 -4.70 -36.60
C THR A 65 1.42 -4.33 -35.13
N PHE A 66 1.76 -5.26 -34.22
CA PHE A 66 1.56 -5.11 -32.78
C PHE A 66 2.89 -5.16 -32.02
N VAL A 67 3.05 -4.26 -31.05
CA VAL A 67 4.15 -4.33 -30.07
C VAL A 67 4.06 -5.62 -29.26
N THR A 68 2.86 -6.10 -28.97
CA THR A 68 2.63 -7.33 -28.20
C THR A 68 3.28 -8.54 -28.84
N SER A 69 3.31 -8.64 -30.16
CA SER A 69 3.99 -9.75 -30.87
C SER A 69 5.50 -9.76 -30.63
N VAL A 70 6.11 -8.58 -30.46
CA VAL A 70 7.51 -8.46 -30.08
C VAL A 70 7.72 -8.92 -28.63
N LEU A 71 6.85 -8.49 -27.72
CA LEU A 71 6.93 -8.84 -26.30
C LEU A 71 6.73 -10.34 -26.08
N GLU A 72 5.77 -10.95 -26.80
CA GLU A 72 5.51 -12.38 -26.75
C GLU A 72 6.75 -13.19 -27.16
N GLU A 73 7.38 -12.80 -28.27
CA GLU A 73 8.59 -13.45 -28.78
C GLU A 73 9.77 -13.23 -27.84
N HIS A 74 10.01 -11.99 -27.42
CA HIS A 74 11.16 -11.62 -26.60
C HIS A 74 11.14 -12.23 -25.20
N TYR A 75 9.99 -12.09 -24.51
CA TYR A 75 9.84 -12.55 -23.13
C TYR A 75 9.31 -13.98 -23.01
N LYS A 76 8.93 -14.61 -24.12
CA LYS A 76 8.30 -15.95 -24.17
C LYS A 76 7.03 -15.97 -23.29
N ILE A 77 6.07 -15.15 -23.65
CA ILE A 77 4.80 -15.01 -22.95
C ILE A 77 3.95 -16.27 -23.17
N ASP A 78 3.36 -16.78 -22.10
CA ASP A 78 2.50 -17.98 -22.15
C ASP A 78 1.06 -17.63 -22.52
N LYS A 79 0.57 -16.47 -22.03
CA LYS A 79 -0.82 -16.02 -22.23
C LYS A 79 -0.88 -14.52 -22.38
N THR A 80 -1.71 -14.03 -23.31
CA THR A 80 -1.96 -12.61 -23.52
C THR A 80 -3.43 -12.26 -23.27
N ILE A 81 -3.69 -11.17 -22.53
CA ILE A 81 -5.02 -10.61 -22.27
C ILE A 81 -5.10 -9.28 -22.97
N TYR A 82 -5.99 -9.16 -23.95
CA TYR A 82 -6.21 -7.91 -24.67
C TYR A 82 -7.42 -7.16 -24.17
N ILE A 83 -7.30 -5.84 -24.08
CA ILE A 83 -8.38 -4.92 -23.69
C ILE A 83 -8.55 -3.91 -24.81
N GLY A 84 -9.73 -3.82 -25.40
CA GLY A 84 -10.02 -2.87 -26.46
C GLY A 84 -11.49 -2.48 -26.53
N THR A 85 -11.81 -1.52 -27.38
CA THR A 85 -13.19 -1.13 -27.68
C THR A 85 -13.71 -1.87 -28.90
N VAL A 86 -14.99 -1.70 -29.21
CA VAL A 86 -15.61 -2.27 -30.42
C VAL A 86 -14.82 -1.93 -31.69
N GLY A 87 -14.30 -0.69 -31.81
CA GLY A 87 -13.52 -0.24 -32.95
C GLY A 87 -12.02 -0.60 -32.92
N SER A 88 -11.59 -1.50 -32.06
CA SER A 88 -10.19 -1.95 -32.02
C SER A 88 -9.90 -2.97 -33.11
N MET A 89 -8.63 -3.20 -33.43
CA MET A 89 -8.13 -4.04 -34.53
C MET A 89 -8.31 -5.55 -34.25
N TRP A 90 -9.53 -5.98 -33.92
CA TRP A 90 -9.85 -7.39 -33.59
C TRP A 90 -9.73 -8.34 -34.80
N ASP A 91 -9.99 -7.85 -36.01
CA ASP A 91 -9.81 -8.55 -37.28
C ASP A 91 -8.33 -8.92 -37.49
N GLU A 92 -7.44 -7.96 -37.35
CA GLU A 92 -6.00 -8.18 -37.51
C GLU A 92 -5.45 -9.06 -36.40
N LEU A 93 -5.96 -8.90 -35.15
CA LEU A 93 -5.56 -9.74 -34.03
C LEU A 93 -6.00 -11.20 -34.26
N TYR A 94 -7.17 -11.42 -34.80
CA TYR A 94 -7.65 -12.77 -35.15
C TYR A 94 -6.74 -13.42 -36.18
N LEU A 95 -6.38 -12.67 -37.23
CA LEU A 95 -5.44 -13.11 -38.26
C LEU A 95 -4.06 -13.44 -37.68
N HIS A 96 -3.55 -12.59 -36.81
CA HIS A 96 -2.25 -12.76 -36.19
C HIS A 96 -2.11 -14.08 -35.43
N TYR A 97 -3.15 -14.50 -34.71
CA TYR A 97 -3.14 -15.74 -33.94
C TYR A 97 -3.59 -16.98 -34.74
N SER A 98 -4.18 -16.80 -35.92
CA SER A 98 -4.56 -17.89 -36.81
C SER A 98 -3.33 -18.42 -37.53
N THR A 99 -2.72 -19.50 -37.00
CA THR A 99 -1.46 -20.08 -37.49
C THR A 99 -1.70 -21.18 -38.54
N VAL A 100 -2.96 -21.50 -38.81
CA VAL A 100 -3.39 -22.57 -39.72
C VAL A 100 -4.19 -21.91 -40.84
N GLU A 101 -4.31 -22.63 -41.98
CA GLU A 101 -5.17 -22.21 -43.09
C GLU A 101 -6.59 -21.90 -42.59
N LEU A 102 -7.08 -20.70 -42.93
CA LEU A 102 -8.37 -20.20 -42.45
C LEU A 102 -9.49 -21.07 -43.02
N SER A 103 -10.43 -21.44 -42.18
CA SER A 103 -11.68 -22.06 -42.64
C SER A 103 -12.63 -20.97 -43.19
N LEU A 104 -13.61 -21.37 -43.97
CA LEU A 104 -14.67 -20.46 -44.43
C LEU A 104 -15.39 -19.76 -43.24
N GLU A 105 -15.50 -20.45 -42.11
CA GLU A 105 -16.07 -19.87 -40.89
C GLU A 105 -15.17 -18.78 -40.27
N ASP A 106 -13.86 -18.96 -40.35
CA ASP A 106 -12.88 -17.96 -39.92
C ASP A 106 -12.91 -16.73 -40.83
N GLU A 107 -12.95 -16.94 -42.17
CA GLU A 107 -13.05 -15.83 -43.13
C GLU A 107 -14.33 -15.02 -42.94
N ASN A 108 -15.48 -15.68 -42.81
CA ASN A 108 -16.75 -15.00 -42.53
C ASN A 108 -16.71 -14.20 -41.20
N TYR A 109 -16.04 -14.72 -40.19
CA TYR A 109 -15.93 -14.01 -38.92
C TYR A 109 -14.98 -12.80 -38.99
N ILE A 110 -13.92 -12.88 -39.78
CA ILE A 110 -13.02 -11.74 -40.03
C ILE A 110 -13.78 -10.65 -40.81
N ASP A 111 -14.56 -11.00 -41.83
CA ASP A 111 -15.37 -10.04 -42.57
C ASP A 111 -16.43 -9.37 -41.68
N GLU A 112 -17.05 -10.13 -40.76
CA GLU A 112 -17.96 -9.60 -39.74
C GLU A 112 -17.25 -8.60 -38.84
N LEU A 113 -16.05 -8.93 -38.28
CA LEU A 113 -15.26 -8.04 -37.47
C LEU A 113 -14.85 -6.76 -38.21
N GLU A 114 -14.37 -6.87 -39.47
CA GLU A 114 -14.02 -5.72 -40.30
C GLU A 114 -15.19 -4.74 -40.46
N ASN A 115 -16.38 -5.29 -40.75
CA ASN A 115 -17.59 -4.50 -40.94
C ASN A 115 -18.01 -3.77 -39.65
N ILE A 116 -17.94 -4.45 -38.50
CA ILE A 116 -18.23 -3.85 -37.19
C ILE A 116 -17.21 -2.76 -36.88
N ILE A 117 -15.92 -3.03 -37.01
CA ILE A 117 -14.82 -2.09 -36.68
C ILE A 117 -14.92 -0.81 -37.51
N VAL A 118 -15.20 -0.93 -38.82
CA VAL A 118 -15.30 0.25 -39.70
C VAL A 118 -16.48 1.15 -39.33
N ASN A 119 -17.58 0.57 -38.85
CA ASN A 119 -18.79 1.30 -38.48
C ASN A 119 -18.83 1.66 -36.99
N ALA A 120 -17.86 1.22 -36.18
CA ALA A 120 -17.82 1.48 -34.74
C ALA A 120 -17.72 2.96 -34.44
N THR A 121 -18.53 3.40 -33.48
CA THR A 121 -18.54 4.78 -32.95
C THR A 121 -18.36 4.76 -31.45
N LYS A 122 -18.27 5.95 -30.84
CA LYS A 122 -18.24 6.08 -29.37
C LYS A 122 -19.50 5.54 -28.67
N ASP A 123 -20.59 5.39 -29.40
CA ASP A 123 -21.89 4.93 -28.88
C ASP A 123 -22.13 3.44 -29.20
N SER A 124 -21.19 2.76 -29.85
CA SER A 124 -21.30 1.32 -30.15
C SER A 124 -21.33 0.49 -28.87
N ASP A 125 -22.26 -0.46 -28.82
CA ASP A 125 -22.40 -1.39 -27.69
C ASP A 125 -21.41 -2.55 -27.77
N VAL A 126 -20.88 -2.97 -26.64
CA VAL A 126 -19.91 -4.07 -26.57
C VAL A 126 -20.46 -5.40 -27.11
N SER A 127 -21.79 -5.58 -27.11
CA SER A 127 -22.46 -6.78 -27.67
C SER A 127 -22.48 -6.84 -29.19
N GLU A 128 -22.12 -5.76 -29.90
CA GLU A 128 -21.99 -5.75 -31.34
C GLU A 128 -20.91 -6.72 -31.85
N ILE A 129 -19.88 -6.99 -31.00
CA ILE A 129 -18.84 -7.97 -31.29
C ILE A 129 -19.12 -9.29 -30.57
N ASN A 130 -19.16 -10.39 -31.30
CA ASN A 130 -19.17 -11.73 -30.70
C ASN A 130 -17.76 -12.13 -30.25
N ILE A 131 -17.25 -11.48 -29.20
CA ILE A 131 -15.89 -11.71 -28.70
C ILE A 131 -15.71 -13.10 -28.09
N GLU A 132 -16.77 -13.77 -27.69
CA GLU A 132 -16.71 -15.14 -27.19
C GLU A 132 -16.29 -16.15 -28.26
N LYS A 133 -16.62 -15.91 -29.52
CA LYS A 133 -16.14 -16.71 -30.65
C LYS A 133 -14.62 -16.62 -30.76
N PHE A 134 -14.07 -15.40 -30.64
CA PHE A 134 -12.63 -15.15 -30.57
C PHE A 134 -12.00 -15.89 -29.39
N ASN A 135 -12.53 -15.69 -28.19
CA ASN A 135 -11.99 -16.26 -26.94
C ASN A 135 -11.98 -17.80 -26.97
N LYS A 136 -13.01 -18.42 -27.56
CA LYS A 136 -13.10 -19.87 -27.70
C LYS A 136 -12.08 -20.43 -28.68
N LYS A 137 -11.84 -19.73 -29.81
CA LYS A 137 -10.85 -20.14 -30.82
C LYS A 137 -9.43 -20.20 -30.23
N PHE A 138 -9.07 -19.23 -29.38
CA PHE A 138 -7.73 -19.08 -28.83
C PHE A 138 -7.66 -19.38 -27.32
N GLU A 139 -8.58 -20.22 -26.83
CA GLU A 139 -8.66 -20.58 -25.41
C GLU A 139 -7.31 -21.08 -24.87
N GLY A 140 -6.95 -20.57 -23.69
CA GLY A 140 -5.68 -20.90 -23.01
C GLY A 140 -4.47 -20.05 -23.44
N ARG A 141 -4.50 -19.46 -24.64
CA ARG A 141 -3.40 -18.62 -25.17
C ARG A 141 -3.73 -17.13 -25.15
N VAL A 142 -4.94 -16.78 -25.56
CA VAL A 142 -5.39 -15.38 -25.68
C VAL A 142 -6.76 -15.20 -25.07
N LYS A 143 -6.94 -14.10 -24.35
CA LYS A 143 -8.25 -13.65 -23.88
C LYS A 143 -8.48 -12.21 -24.33
N ALA A 144 -9.59 -11.95 -25.01
CA ALA A 144 -10.02 -10.63 -25.42
C ALA A 144 -11.14 -10.11 -24.52
N ILE A 145 -11.06 -8.85 -24.11
CA ILE A 145 -12.05 -8.14 -23.31
C ILE A 145 -12.44 -6.87 -24.06
N VAL A 146 -13.73 -6.76 -24.43
CA VAL A 146 -14.24 -5.55 -25.09
C VAL A 146 -14.81 -4.60 -24.04
N THR A 147 -14.39 -3.34 -24.11
CA THR A 147 -14.81 -2.27 -23.20
C THR A 147 -15.55 -1.18 -23.97
N LYS A 148 -16.33 -0.38 -23.27
CA LYS A 148 -16.87 0.87 -23.79
C LYS A 148 -15.77 1.93 -23.91
N PHE A 149 -16.04 3.02 -24.63
CA PHE A 149 -15.09 4.12 -24.81
C PHE A 149 -14.73 4.83 -23.49
N GLY A 150 -15.66 4.84 -22.52
CA GLY A 150 -15.44 5.50 -21.23
C GLY A 150 -15.64 7.01 -21.31
N ILE A 151 -16.64 7.47 -22.04
CA ILE A 151 -16.93 8.90 -22.26
C ILE A 151 -17.68 9.55 -21.09
N ASN A 152 -18.19 8.76 -20.17
CA ASN A 152 -18.90 9.21 -18.96
C ASN A 152 -18.57 8.29 -17.77
N GLU A 153 -18.98 8.72 -16.58
CA GLU A 153 -18.66 8.04 -15.33
C GLU A 153 -19.22 6.61 -15.26
N ASN A 154 -20.42 6.39 -15.78
CA ASN A 154 -21.04 5.05 -15.80
C ASN A 154 -20.24 4.08 -16.65
N GLU A 155 -19.87 4.44 -17.88
CA GLU A 155 -19.03 3.62 -18.74
C GLU A 155 -17.65 3.37 -18.13
N ILE A 156 -17.11 4.37 -17.44
CA ILE A 156 -15.86 4.25 -16.72
C ILE A 156 -15.97 3.15 -15.66
N PHE A 157 -17.04 3.13 -14.84
CA PHE A 157 -17.23 2.10 -13.83
C PHE A 157 -17.57 0.73 -14.43
N GLU A 158 -18.32 0.67 -15.53
CA GLU A 158 -18.56 -0.59 -16.24
C GLU A 158 -17.26 -1.20 -16.77
N ASN A 159 -16.42 -0.39 -17.40
CA ASN A 159 -15.09 -0.80 -17.85
C ASN A 159 -14.22 -1.28 -16.69
N PHE A 160 -14.23 -0.56 -15.56
CA PHE A 160 -13.53 -0.98 -14.37
C PHE A 160 -13.95 -2.38 -13.92
N ASN A 161 -15.25 -2.65 -13.84
CA ASN A 161 -15.74 -3.97 -13.44
C ASN A 161 -15.30 -5.09 -14.39
N LEU A 162 -15.29 -4.83 -15.71
CA LEU A 162 -14.81 -5.80 -16.70
C LEU A 162 -13.31 -6.08 -16.53
N ILE A 163 -12.53 -5.06 -16.34
CA ILE A 163 -11.08 -5.17 -16.23
C ILE A 163 -10.66 -5.79 -14.89
N MET A 164 -11.47 -5.60 -13.84
CA MET A 164 -11.26 -6.26 -12.54
C MET A 164 -11.27 -7.80 -12.64
N GLN A 165 -11.99 -8.35 -13.59
CA GLN A 165 -12.01 -9.81 -13.85
C GLN A 165 -10.63 -10.35 -14.25
N ILE A 166 -9.70 -9.49 -14.72
CA ILE A 166 -8.33 -9.89 -15.00
C ILE A 166 -7.65 -10.45 -13.75
N GLY A 167 -7.95 -9.88 -12.56
CA GLY A 167 -7.44 -10.39 -11.31
C GLY A 167 -7.80 -11.85 -11.04
N GLU A 168 -8.97 -12.29 -11.49
CA GLU A 168 -9.42 -13.68 -11.36
C GLU A 168 -8.69 -14.63 -12.34
N MET A 169 -8.18 -14.09 -13.46
CA MET A 169 -7.45 -14.84 -14.47
C MET A 169 -5.97 -15.05 -14.13
N LEU A 170 -5.46 -14.36 -13.11
CA LEU A 170 -4.08 -14.46 -12.63
C LEU A 170 -3.99 -15.40 -11.44
N SER A 171 -2.86 -16.10 -11.35
CA SER A 171 -2.52 -17.01 -10.25
C SER A 171 -1.37 -16.45 -9.42
N ASP A 172 -1.28 -16.88 -8.15
CA ASP A 172 -0.12 -16.54 -7.32
C ASP A 172 1.17 -17.06 -7.94
N GLY A 173 2.16 -16.19 -8.03
CA GLY A 173 3.45 -16.48 -8.64
C GLY A 173 3.55 -16.10 -10.11
N ASP A 174 2.46 -15.71 -10.77
CA ASP A 174 2.51 -15.30 -12.18
C ASP A 174 3.42 -14.07 -12.37
N GLU A 175 4.19 -14.11 -13.46
CA GLU A 175 4.96 -12.99 -13.98
C GLU A 175 4.08 -12.16 -14.92
N VAL A 176 3.78 -10.93 -14.54
CA VAL A 176 2.90 -10.05 -15.30
C VAL A 176 3.70 -9.01 -16.06
N TYR A 177 3.46 -8.96 -17.37
CA TYR A 177 3.97 -7.97 -18.30
C TYR A 177 2.78 -7.11 -18.74
N ILE A 178 2.98 -5.81 -18.89
CA ILE A 178 1.90 -4.89 -19.25
C ILE A 178 2.38 -4.03 -20.41
N ASP A 179 1.57 -3.94 -21.47
CA ASP A 179 1.83 -3.04 -22.59
C ASP A 179 0.73 -1.99 -22.72
N ILE A 180 1.16 -0.72 -22.77
CA ILE A 180 0.23 0.42 -22.89
C ILE A 180 0.29 1.09 -24.27
N THR A 181 0.95 0.47 -25.24
CA THR A 181 1.24 1.08 -26.54
C THR A 181 -0.01 1.38 -27.37
N HIS A 182 -0.84 0.36 -27.55
CA HIS A 182 -2.00 0.43 -28.44
C HIS A 182 -3.31 0.69 -27.68
N SER A 183 -3.25 1.50 -26.63
CA SER A 183 -4.43 1.81 -25.83
C SER A 183 -4.81 3.30 -25.92
N PHE A 184 -6.08 3.61 -25.63
CA PHE A 184 -6.44 5.00 -25.36
C PHE A 184 -5.59 5.56 -24.21
N ARG A 185 -5.35 6.86 -24.19
CA ARG A 185 -4.60 7.52 -23.09
C ARG A 185 -5.23 7.25 -21.72
N SER A 186 -6.56 7.15 -21.66
CA SER A 186 -7.30 6.75 -20.45
C SER A 186 -7.01 5.31 -20.03
N SER A 187 -6.81 4.39 -20.97
CA SER A 187 -6.55 2.98 -20.66
C SER A 187 -5.22 2.76 -19.94
N ALA A 188 -4.21 3.59 -20.20
CA ALA A 188 -2.96 3.55 -19.46
C ALA A 188 -3.19 3.85 -17.96
N MET A 189 -4.08 4.81 -17.63
CA MET A 189 -4.47 5.09 -16.24
C MET A 189 -5.23 3.91 -15.62
N TRP A 190 -6.09 3.25 -16.40
CA TRP A 190 -6.81 2.06 -15.97
C TRP A 190 -5.86 0.92 -15.64
N MET A 191 -4.94 0.61 -16.54
CA MET A 191 -3.94 -0.44 -16.32
C MET A 191 -3.18 -0.23 -15.02
N PHE A 192 -2.82 1.02 -14.75
CA PHE A 192 -2.13 1.39 -13.52
C PHE A 192 -2.97 1.20 -12.26
N LEU A 193 -4.27 1.56 -12.31
CA LEU A 193 -5.20 1.33 -11.19
C LEU A 193 -5.45 -0.16 -10.95
N ILE A 194 -5.58 -0.94 -12.02
CA ILE A 194 -5.83 -2.38 -11.94
C ILE A 194 -4.66 -3.10 -11.28
N MET A 195 -3.42 -2.77 -11.66
CA MET A 195 -2.23 -3.35 -11.02
C MET A 195 -2.27 -3.16 -9.51
N ASN A 196 -2.58 -1.93 -9.08
CA ASN A 196 -2.68 -1.63 -7.66
C ASN A 196 -3.82 -2.37 -6.98
N TYR A 197 -4.94 -2.50 -7.67
CA TYR A 197 -6.06 -3.26 -7.14
C TYR A 197 -5.70 -4.75 -6.98
N ILE A 198 -5.10 -5.36 -7.99
CA ILE A 198 -4.72 -6.77 -7.96
C ILE A 198 -3.70 -7.05 -6.86
N THR A 199 -2.70 -6.17 -6.70
CA THR A 199 -1.63 -6.37 -5.71
C THR A 199 -2.04 -6.00 -4.29
N ASP A 200 -2.84 -4.93 -4.12
CA ASP A 200 -3.07 -4.35 -2.79
C ASP A 200 -4.44 -4.72 -2.20
N VAL A 201 -5.43 -5.04 -3.05
CA VAL A 201 -6.80 -5.32 -2.60
C VAL A 201 -7.14 -6.81 -2.74
N LEU A 202 -6.79 -7.44 -3.85
CA LEU A 202 -7.01 -8.88 -4.03
C LEU A 202 -5.94 -9.75 -3.34
N ASP A 203 -4.89 -9.13 -2.79
CA ASP A 203 -3.77 -9.83 -2.15
C ASP A 203 -3.15 -10.95 -3.02
N LYS A 204 -3.14 -10.72 -4.34
CA LYS A 204 -2.52 -11.65 -5.30
C LYS A 204 -1.00 -11.47 -5.29
N LYS A 205 -0.29 -12.55 -5.07
CA LYS A 205 1.18 -12.60 -5.08
C LYS A 205 1.72 -12.71 -6.49
N ILE A 206 1.42 -11.73 -7.32
CA ILE A 206 1.95 -11.63 -8.69
C ILE A 206 3.24 -10.80 -8.71
N ASN A 207 4.08 -11.06 -9.72
CA ASN A 207 5.28 -10.26 -9.97
C ASN A 207 5.11 -9.41 -11.23
N ILE A 208 5.01 -8.09 -11.10
CA ILE A 208 5.00 -7.18 -12.25
C ILE A 208 6.45 -7.01 -12.72
N VAL A 209 6.77 -7.65 -13.84
CA VAL A 209 8.13 -7.72 -14.39
C VAL A 209 8.46 -6.50 -15.24
N LYS A 210 7.54 -6.13 -16.15
CA LYS A 210 7.71 -5.03 -17.10
C LYS A 210 6.41 -4.27 -17.31
N ILE A 211 6.55 -2.96 -17.55
CA ILE A 211 5.50 -2.10 -18.07
C ILE A 211 6.06 -1.42 -19.32
N THR A 212 5.58 -1.80 -20.49
CA THR A 212 6.19 -1.42 -21.75
C THR A 212 5.37 -0.38 -22.51
N TYR A 213 6.07 0.46 -23.25
CA TYR A 213 5.52 1.40 -24.20
C TYR A 213 6.37 1.45 -25.46
N GLY A 214 5.80 1.09 -26.59
CA GLY A 214 6.43 1.28 -27.89
C GLY A 214 6.31 2.74 -28.32
N MET A 215 7.40 3.47 -28.24
CA MET A 215 7.47 4.92 -28.51
C MET A 215 7.48 5.20 -30.02
N PHE A 216 6.36 4.92 -30.70
CA PHE A 216 6.22 5.09 -32.13
C PHE A 216 6.55 6.51 -32.60
N GLU A 217 6.16 7.53 -31.84
CA GLU A 217 6.41 8.95 -32.13
C GLU A 217 7.92 9.31 -32.11
N ALA A 218 8.69 8.64 -31.23
CA ALA A 218 10.13 8.82 -31.14
C ALA A 218 10.90 7.99 -32.18
N GLY A 219 10.17 7.15 -32.95
CA GLY A 219 10.77 6.30 -33.96
C GLY A 219 11.30 7.09 -35.15
N ARG A 220 12.46 6.65 -35.68
CA ARG A 220 13.03 7.21 -36.93
C ARG A 220 12.34 6.60 -38.16
N ASP A 221 12.20 7.41 -39.21
CA ASP A 221 11.66 6.95 -40.49
C ASP A 221 12.70 6.10 -41.23
N ILE A 222 12.27 4.93 -41.69
CA ILE A 222 13.05 4.03 -42.55
C ILE A 222 12.45 4.11 -43.96
N PRO A 223 13.20 4.58 -44.97
CA PRO A 223 12.73 4.64 -46.33
C PRO A 223 12.35 3.25 -46.85
N ARG A 224 11.30 3.19 -47.66
CA ARG A 224 10.86 2.00 -48.40
C ARG A 224 10.70 2.37 -49.88
N GLU A 225 11.15 1.49 -50.76
CA GLU A 225 10.88 1.64 -52.22
C GLU A 225 9.38 1.49 -52.46
N ASN A 226 8.79 2.45 -53.16
CA ASN A 226 7.39 2.48 -53.59
C ASN A 226 6.35 2.36 -52.45
N ALA A 227 6.71 2.62 -51.19
CA ALA A 227 5.84 2.63 -50.02
C ALA A 227 6.15 3.78 -49.08
N ARG A 228 5.21 4.10 -48.16
CA ARG A 228 5.49 5.06 -47.10
C ARG A 228 6.66 4.60 -46.22
N PRO A 229 7.49 5.51 -45.71
CA PRO A 229 8.49 5.19 -44.73
C PRO A 229 7.84 4.46 -43.55
N LYS A 230 8.47 3.41 -43.04
CA LYS A 230 8.04 2.77 -41.80
C LYS A 230 8.83 3.36 -40.62
N LYS A 231 8.26 3.29 -39.43
CA LYS A 231 8.93 3.71 -38.21
C LYS A 231 9.80 2.59 -37.66
N ARG A 232 10.97 2.96 -37.13
CA ARG A 232 11.77 2.10 -36.23
C ARG A 232 11.80 2.74 -34.86
N ALA A 233 11.13 2.12 -33.89
CA ALA A 233 10.82 2.70 -32.61
C ALA A 233 11.34 1.84 -31.43
N PRO A 234 11.82 2.46 -30.35
CA PRO A 234 12.16 1.76 -29.13
C PRO A 234 10.91 1.29 -28.38
N ILE A 235 11.00 0.12 -27.74
CA ILE A 235 10.11 -0.29 -26.66
C ILE A 235 10.80 0.04 -25.36
N VAL A 236 10.22 0.93 -24.58
CA VAL A 236 10.78 1.39 -23.30
C VAL A 236 10.09 0.74 -22.11
N ASP A 237 10.84 0.54 -21.03
CA ASP A 237 10.33 0.03 -19.78
C ASP A 237 9.94 1.18 -18.84
N LEU A 238 8.68 1.27 -18.50
CA LEU A 238 8.10 2.27 -17.61
C LEU A 238 7.87 1.74 -16.18
N LYS A 239 8.39 0.56 -15.85
CA LYS A 239 8.21 -0.07 -14.54
C LYS A 239 8.64 0.85 -13.38
N ALA A 240 9.60 1.73 -13.63
CA ALA A 240 10.04 2.73 -12.64
C ALA A 240 8.89 3.58 -12.07
N PHE A 241 7.83 3.87 -12.86
CA PHE A 241 6.65 4.58 -12.34
C PHE A 241 5.86 3.75 -11.34
N TYR A 242 5.74 2.45 -11.57
CA TYR A 242 5.08 1.53 -10.63
C TYR A 242 5.91 1.39 -9.35
N ASP A 243 7.22 1.26 -9.47
CA ASP A 243 8.11 1.19 -8.31
C ASP A 243 8.07 2.50 -7.50
N LEU A 244 8.03 3.66 -8.17
CA LEU A 244 7.85 4.96 -7.50
C LEU A 244 6.55 5.02 -6.68
N MET A 245 5.47 4.42 -7.19
CA MET A 245 4.21 4.38 -6.43
C MET A 245 4.31 3.51 -5.18
N LYS A 246 5.02 2.39 -5.22
CA LYS A 246 5.29 1.59 -4.01
C LYS A 246 6.03 2.43 -2.97
N TRP A 247 7.01 3.22 -3.38
CA TRP A 247 7.70 4.16 -2.50
C TRP A 247 6.74 5.18 -1.88
N ILE A 248 5.85 5.76 -2.67
CA ILE A 248 4.85 6.74 -2.19
C ILE A 248 3.89 6.10 -1.19
N LYS A 249 3.40 4.89 -1.46
CA LYS A 249 2.50 4.14 -0.57
C LYS A 249 3.19 3.81 0.76
N GLY A 250 4.36 3.22 0.71
CA GLY A 250 5.13 2.89 1.91
C GLY A 250 5.50 4.13 2.73
N ALA A 251 5.84 5.24 2.08
CA ALA A 251 6.10 6.52 2.74
C ALA A 251 4.84 7.08 3.41
N ASN A 252 3.68 6.98 2.76
CA ASN A 252 2.41 7.41 3.34
C ASN A 252 2.01 6.54 4.54
N GLU A 253 2.25 5.24 4.49
CA GLU A 253 2.02 4.33 5.61
C GLU A 253 2.92 4.68 6.80
N PHE A 254 4.21 4.91 6.56
CA PHE A 254 5.13 5.34 7.60
C PHE A 254 4.72 6.70 8.20
N LYS A 255 4.41 7.68 7.36
CA LYS A 255 3.97 9.01 7.80
C LYS A 255 2.67 8.93 8.62
N SER A 256 1.71 8.12 8.17
CA SER A 256 0.38 8.05 8.77
C SER A 256 0.33 7.16 10.02
N TYR A 257 1.12 6.09 10.07
CA TYR A 257 1.00 5.07 11.11
C TYR A 257 2.32 4.70 11.78
N GLY A 258 3.45 5.20 11.30
CA GLY A 258 4.78 4.81 11.77
C GLY A 258 5.20 3.42 11.28
N ASN A 259 4.47 2.82 10.33
CA ASN A 259 4.77 1.50 9.77
C ASN A 259 5.69 1.63 8.58
N SER A 260 6.85 1.01 8.66
CA SER A 260 7.84 0.99 7.57
C SER A 260 7.75 -0.25 6.69
N TYR A 261 6.90 -1.21 7.00
CA TYR A 261 6.97 -2.54 6.39
C TYR A 261 6.85 -2.51 4.86
N GLY A 262 5.95 -1.67 4.30
CA GLY A 262 5.87 -1.46 2.86
C GLY A 262 7.13 -0.84 2.23
N LEU A 263 7.90 -0.03 2.99
CA LEU A 263 9.19 0.49 2.54
C LEU A 263 10.28 -0.58 2.58
N LEU A 264 10.23 -1.50 3.56
CA LEU A 264 11.25 -2.54 3.70
C LEU A 264 11.28 -3.50 2.51
N GLU A 265 10.18 -3.67 1.81
CA GLU A 265 10.10 -4.54 0.63
C GLU A 265 10.89 -4.00 -0.57
N ILE A 266 11.02 -2.67 -0.66
CA ILE A 266 11.60 -1.98 -1.80
C ILE A 266 12.95 -1.31 -1.52
N MET A 267 13.39 -1.29 -0.26
CA MET A 267 14.68 -0.74 0.14
C MET A 267 15.78 -1.77 0.02
N GLU A 268 16.91 -1.36 -0.57
CA GLU A 268 18.12 -2.19 -0.71
C GLU A 268 19.14 -1.94 0.40
N ASP A 269 19.26 -0.67 0.87
CA ASP A 269 20.20 -0.30 1.93
C ASP A 269 19.84 -0.98 3.25
N LYS A 270 20.69 -1.90 3.69
CA LYS A 270 20.45 -2.74 4.88
C LYS A 270 20.48 -1.95 6.18
N GLU A 271 21.32 -0.93 6.31
CA GLU A 271 21.47 -0.16 7.54
C GLU A 271 20.25 0.73 7.76
N VAL A 272 19.83 1.46 6.72
CA VAL A 272 18.62 2.29 6.75
C VAL A 272 17.38 1.42 6.96
N LYS A 273 17.30 0.30 6.24
CA LYS A 273 16.21 -0.68 6.35
C LYS A 273 16.04 -1.20 7.78
N ASN A 274 17.11 -1.64 8.42
CA ASN A 274 17.06 -2.14 9.80
C ASN A 274 16.65 -1.04 10.77
N SER A 275 17.21 0.16 10.65
CA SER A 275 16.91 1.27 11.56
C SER A 275 15.45 1.73 11.48
N ILE A 276 14.88 1.78 10.27
CA ILE A 276 13.46 2.14 10.07
C ILE A 276 12.55 1.00 10.57
N LYS A 277 12.97 -0.25 10.41
CA LYS A 277 12.26 -1.42 10.94
C LYS A 277 12.22 -1.38 12.46
N ASP A 278 13.36 -1.27 13.12
CA ASP A 278 13.46 -1.25 14.58
C ASP A 278 12.65 -0.12 15.19
N PHE A 279 12.62 1.02 14.50
CA PHE A 279 11.78 2.14 14.87
C PHE A 279 10.28 1.77 14.81
N SER A 280 9.82 1.17 13.71
CA SER A 280 8.41 0.76 13.55
C SER A 280 8.01 -0.32 14.56
N ASP A 281 8.89 -1.29 14.81
CA ASP A 281 8.69 -2.32 15.82
C ASP A 281 8.57 -1.71 17.22
N GLY A 282 9.45 -0.75 17.56
CA GLY A 282 9.42 0.00 18.82
C GLY A 282 8.12 0.79 19.00
N LEU A 283 7.62 1.45 17.93
CA LEU A 283 6.33 2.14 17.94
C LEU A 283 5.16 1.18 18.15
N ASN A 284 5.13 0.07 17.43
CA ASN A 284 4.04 -0.90 17.51
C ASN A 284 3.99 -1.58 18.89
N LEU A 285 5.13 -1.79 19.53
CA LEU A 285 5.22 -2.32 20.88
C LEU A 285 5.12 -1.24 21.97
N ASN A 286 5.14 0.03 21.59
CA ASN A 286 5.20 1.18 22.51
C ASN A 286 6.40 1.12 23.50
N TYR A 287 7.55 0.65 23.01
CA TYR A 287 8.79 0.57 23.81
C TYR A 287 9.54 1.90 23.77
N VAL A 288 9.27 2.75 24.76
CA VAL A 288 9.76 4.15 24.79
C VAL A 288 11.28 4.26 24.78
N GLY A 289 11.97 3.38 25.52
CA GLY A 289 13.44 3.34 25.50
C GLY A 289 14.00 3.05 24.11
N THR A 290 13.41 2.11 23.40
CA THR A 290 13.73 1.78 22.00
C THR A 290 13.40 2.94 21.08
N ILE A 291 12.22 3.57 21.26
CA ILE A 291 11.80 4.72 20.44
C ILE A 291 12.79 5.89 20.62
N LYS A 292 13.22 6.19 21.83
CA LYS A 292 14.21 7.25 22.11
C LYS A 292 15.53 7.00 21.42
N GLN A 293 16.06 5.76 21.52
CA GLN A 293 17.28 5.35 20.82
C GLN A 293 17.11 5.45 19.31
N ASN A 294 15.97 5.01 18.79
CA ASN A 294 15.67 5.05 17.35
C ASN A 294 15.48 6.48 16.82
N ILE A 295 14.88 7.39 17.58
CA ILE A 295 14.85 8.82 17.23
C ILE A 295 16.26 9.37 17.05
N GLN A 296 17.19 9.02 17.93
CA GLN A 296 18.60 9.40 17.83
C GLN A 296 19.28 8.76 16.62
N SER A 297 19.03 7.48 16.38
CA SER A 297 19.54 6.74 15.22
C SER A 297 19.02 7.29 13.90
N LEU A 298 17.73 7.56 13.80
CA LEU A 298 17.12 8.19 12.63
C LEU A 298 17.66 9.61 12.38
N SER A 299 17.95 10.36 13.44
CA SER A 299 18.57 11.68 13.32
C SER A 299 20.00 11.61 12.77
N LYS A 300 20.77 10.57 13.15
CA LYS A 300 22.11 10.29 12.58
C LYS A 300 22.02 9.82 11.14
N LEU A 301 21.10 8.90 10.85
CA LEU A 301 20.84 8.39 9.50
C LEU A 301 20.43 9.48 8.51
N ARG A 302 19.81 10.56 8.97
CA ARG A 302 19.47 11.70 8.11
C ARG A 302 20.68 12.20 7.31
N ASN A 303 21.86 12.17 7.87
CA ASN A 303 23.10 12.58 7.20
C ASN A 303 23.59 11.51 6.20
N GLN A 304 23.21 10.25 6.39
CA GLN A 304 23.55 9.11 5.51
C GLN A 304 22.49 8.88 4.44
N MET A 305 21.29 9.45 4.56
CA MET A 305 20.20 9.28 3.58
C MET A 305 20.52 9.85 2.19
N ASN A 306 21.58 10.63 2.06
CA ASN A 306 22.09 11.07 0.75
C ASN A 306 22.70 9.93 -0.08
N THR A 307 23.01 8.77 0.55
CA THR A 307 23.52 7.57 -0.13
C THR A 307 22.41 6.67 -0.66
N ILE A 308 21.14 6.90 -0.28
CA ILE A 308 20.02 6.14 -0.79
C ILE A 308 19.87 6.43 -2.29
N GLU A 309 19.89 5.39 -3.11
CA GLU A 309 19.67 5.51 -4.54
C GLU A 309 18.18 5.51 -4.91
N GLY A 310 17.89 5.97 -6.12
CA GLY A 310 16.55 5.97 -6.69
C GLY A 310 15.55 6.89 -5.97
N PRO A 311 14.25 6.59 -6.04
CA PRO A 311 13.18 7.42 -5.47
C PRO A 311 13.27 7.60 -3.95
N GLY A 312 13.87 6.62 -3.25
CA GLY A 312 14.06 6.66 -1.80
C GLY A 312 14.81 7.88 -1.32
N LYS A 313 15.76 8.38 -2.12
CA LYS A 313 16.55 9.59 -1.83
C LYS A 313 15.71 10.83 -1.56
N LEU A 314 14.61 10.99 -2.28
CA LEU A 314 13.70 12.13 -2.14
C LEU A 314 12.64 11.90 -1.06
N ILE A 315 12.21 10.67 -0.89
CA ILE A 315 11.04 10.32 -0.08
C ILE A 315 11.43 10.13 1.38
N ILE A 316 12.42 9.28 1.67
CA ILE A 316 12.76 8.86 3.03
C ILE A 316 13.18 10.02 3.93
N PRO A 317 14.08 10.93 3.53
CA PRO A 317 14.48 12.05 4.38
C PRO A 317 13.30 12.92 4.81
N ASN A 318 12.39 13.21 3.89
CA ASN A 318 11.22 14.04 4.17
C ASN A 318 10.26 13.40 5.17
N VAL A 319 10.03 12.10 5.03
CA VAL A 319 9.11 11.35 5.90
C VAL A 319 9.68 11.24 7.31
N VAL A 320 10.96 10.89 7.42
CA VAL A 320 11.67 10.81 8.70
C VAL A 320 11.74 12.18 9.38
N GLU A 321 12.06 13.23 8.65
CA GLU A 321 12.11 14.58 9.23
C GLU A 321 10.75 15.05 9.74
N ASN A 322 9.68 14.79 9.01
CA ASN A 322 8.33 15.13 9.46
C ASN A 322 7.96 14.41 10.76
N PHE A 323 8.39 13.15 10.92
CA PHE A 323 8.20 12.45 12.18
C PHE A 323 9.05 13.07 13.31
N LEU A 324 10.34 13.27 13.08
CA LEU A 324 11.26 13.81 14.07
C LEU A 324 10.88 15.22 14.57
N LYS A 325 10.18 16.00 13.76
CA LYS A 325 9.66 17.33 14.16
C LYS A 325 8.77 17.29 15.40
N HIS A 326 8.05 16.19 15.61
CA HIS A 326 7.19 16.03 16.79
C HIS A 326 7.99 16.01 18.10
N PHE A 327 9.25 15.58 18.05
CA PHE A 327 10.10 15.36 19.24
C PHE A 327 11.20 16.41 19.42
N LYS A 328 11.28 17.43 18.56
CA LYS A 328 12.36 18.45 18.58
C LYS A 328 12.59 19.15 19.93
N LYS A 329 11.54 19.26 20.76
CA LYS A 329 11.58 19.95 22.05
C LYS A 329 11.61 18.99 23.24
N SER A 330 11.64 17.69 22.98
CA SER A 330 11.52 16.67 24.02
C SER A 330 12.90 16.15 24.39
N GLU A 331 13.36 16.47 25.56
CA GLU A 331 14.65 16.02 26.10
C GLU A 331 14.47 14.88 27.10
N LYS A 332 13.36 14.92 27.85
CA LYS A 332 13.05 14.00 28.95
C LYS A 332 12.06 12.92 28.49
N ASP A 333 12.09 11.77 29.15
CA ASP A 333 11.27 10.62 28.79
C ASP A 333 9.76 10.93 28.88
N TYR A 334 9.34 11.70 29.89
CA TYR A 334 7.94 12.10 30.04
C TYR A 334 7.46 13.02 28.91
N GLU A 335 8.36 13.85 28.39
CA GLU A 335 8.06 14.73 27.25
C GLU A 335 7.90 13.92 25.96
N ILE A 336 8.81 12.96 25.74
CA ILE A 336 8.74 12.05 24.59
C ILE A 336 7.43 11.25 24.63
N LEU A 337 7.06 10.72 25.79
CA LEU A 337 5.80 10.00 26.00
C LEU A 337 4.58 10.88 25.72
N LEU A 338 4.59 12.13 26.16
CA LEU A 338 3.48 13.05 25.93
C LEU A 338 3.33 13.38 24.44
N GLU A 339 4.44 13.69 23.76
CA GLU A 339 4.42 13.97 22.33
C GLU A 339 4.06 12.72 21.50
N LEU A 340 4.49 11.53 21.94
CA LEU A 340 4.08 10.28 21.35
C LEU A 340 2.57 10.04 21.53
N GLY A 341 2.03 10.32 22.71
CA GLY A 341 0.59 10.30 22.96
C GLY A 341 -0.17 11.25 22.04
N ASN A 342 0.33 12.46 21.81
CA ASN A 342 -0.24 13.41 20.87
C ASN A 342 -0.18 12.91 19.43
N TRP A 343 0.94 12.32 19.04
CA TRP A 343 1.08 11.71 17.71
C TRP A 343 0.09 10.55 17.52
N TYR A 344 -0.03 9.64 18.50
CA TYR A 344 -1.02 8.55 18.44
C TYR A 344 -2.46 9.04 18.39
N PHE A 345 -2.74 10.19 19.05
CA PHE A 345 -4.08 10.80 18.98
C PHE A 345 -4.44 11.20 17.55
N ASN A 346 -3.51 11.83 16.83
CA ASN A 346 -3.68 12.20 15.44
C ASN A 346 -3.87 10.97 14.53
N GLN A 347 -3.27 9.83 14.91
CA GLN A 347 -3.43 8.53 14.24
C GLN A 347 -4.66 7.76 14.69
N LYS A 348 -5.51 8.32 15.55
CA LYS A 348 -6.71 7.66 16.12
C LYS A 348 -6.41 6.36 16.87
N LYS A 349 -5.18 6.17 17.35
CA LYS A 349 -4.73 5.02 18.16
C LYS A 349 -4.99 5.31 19.65
N TYR A 350 -6.24 5.48 20.05
CA TYR A 350 -6.63 6.01 21.39
C TYR A 350 -6.19 5.12 22.55
N ALA A 351 -6.06 3.81 22.36
CA ALA A 351 -5.48 2.92 23.36
C ALA A 351 -4.04 3.34 23.73
N MET A 352 -3.22 3.59 22.72
CA MET A 352 -1.85 4.05 22.90
C MET A 352 -1.80 5.44 23.52
N VAL A 353 -2.77 6.30 23.22
CA VAL A 353 -2.89 7.62 23.87
C VAL A 353 -3.06 7.46 25.38
N ALA A 354 -4.01 6.65 25.82
CA ALA A 354 -4.26 6.42 27.25
C ALA A 354 -3.03 5.87 27.98
N ILE A 355 -2.31 4.92 27.36
CA ILE A 355 -1.07 4.35 27.89
C ILE A 355 0.00 5.44 28.01
N ASN A 356 0.23 6.20 26.95
CA ASN A 356 1.31 7.19 26.92
C ASN A 356 1.04 8.36 27.85
N ILE A 357 -0.19 8.82 28.00
CA ILE A 357 -0.56 9.84 29.00
C ILE A 357 -0.24 9.31 30.41
N ASN A 358 -0.64 8.10 30.74
CA ASN A 358 -0.42 7.51 32.05
C ASN A 358 1.08 7.40 32.36
N GLU A 359 1.84 6.84 31.42
CA GLU A 359 3.29 6.69 31.58
C GLU A 359 4.03 8.04 31.56
N SER A 360 3.57 9.03 30.80
CA SER A 360 4.13 10.39 30.83
C SER A 360 4.02 11.03 32.21
N ILE A 361 2.83 10.96 32.83
CA ILE A 361 2.63 11.49 34.17
C ILE A 361 3.51 10.77 35.21
N ARG A 362 3.65 9.47 35.10
CA ARG A 362 4.52 8.67 36.00
C ARG A 362 5.97 9.03 35.82
N ASN A 363 6.47 9.12 34.60
CA ASN A 363 7.84 9.48 34.31
C ASN A 363 8.14 10.93 34.69
N PHE A 364 7.15 11.84 34.63
CA PHE A 364 7.26 13.19 35.13
C PHE A 364 7.60 13.22 36.65
N VAL A 365 6.92 12.39 37.44
CA VAL A 365 7.20 12.26 38.89
C VAL A 365 8.57 11.62 39.11
N ILE A 366 8.91 10.59 38.37
CA ILE A 366 10.21 9.90 38.45
C ILE A 366 11.35 10.90 38.20
N ASP A 367 11.22 11.69 37.13
CA ASP A 367 12.25 12.69 36.78
C ASP A 367 12.39 13.81 37.81
N ILE A 368 11.28 14.38 38.28
CA ILE A 368 11.30 15.47 39.27
C ILE A 368 11.96 15.03 40.57
N PHE A 369 11.70 13.81 41.03
CA PHE A 369 12.18 13.33 42.32
C PHE A 369 13.43 12.44 42.24
N GLY A 370 14.00 12.28 41.04
CA GLY A 370 15.21 11.47 40.84
C GLY A 370 15.01 10.01 41.26
N LEU A 371 13.80 9.43 41.03
CA LEU A 371 13.49 8.08 41.44
C LEU A 371 14.04 7.04 40.43
N ASP A 372 14.35 5.86 40.93
CA ASP A 372 14.74 4.75 40.05
C ASP A 372 13.50 4.09 39.45
N ASN A 373 13.35 4.22 38.12
CA ASN A 373 12.24 3.60 37.39
C ASN A 373 12.26 2.07 37.45
N CYS A 374 13.40 1.47 37.69
CA CYS A 374 13.58 0.02 37.81
C CYS A 374 13.26 -0.49 39.26
N GLU A 375 13.04 0.40 40.23
CA GLU A 375 12.70 0.00 41.59
C GLU A 375 11.39 -0.79 41.63
N LYS A 376 11.44 -1.99 42.23
CA LYS A 376 10.26 -2.85 42.37
C LYS A 376 9.15 -2.15 43.15
N GLY A 377 7.99 -2.01 42.53
CA GLY A 377 6.83 -1.38 43.18
C GLY A 377 6.75 0.13 43.04
N ILE A 378 7.70 0.82 42.37
CA ILE A 378 7.67 2.27 42.16
C ILE A 378 6.37 2.74 41.53
N GLY A 379 5.85 2.00 40.52
CA GLY A 379 4.60 2.34 39.88
C GLY A 379 3.38 2.32 40.81
N LEU A 380 3.37 1.42 41.81
CA LEU A 380 2.32 1.38 42.83
C LEU A 380 2.46 2.58 43.81
N LYS A 381 3.66 2.85 44.27
CA LYS A 381 3.94 4.00 45.13
C LYS A 381 3.50 5.34 44.48
N ILE A 382 3.81 5.52 43.21
CA ILE A 382 3.39 6.69 42.44
C ILE A 382 1.86 6.74 42.33
N LYS A 383 1.21 5.62 42.04
CA LYS A 383 -0.23 5.54 41.99
C LYS A 383 -0.88 5.95 43.31
N ASP A 384 -0.41 5.38 44.43
CA ASP A 384 -0.93 5.67 45.76
C ASP A 384 -0.74 7.14 46.11
N HIS A 385 0.40 7.75 45.75
CA HIS A 385 0.62 9.17 45.87
C HIS A 385 -0.46 10.00 45.18
N PHE A 386 -0.79 9.71 43.93
CA PHE A 386 -1.80 10.44 43.20
C PHE A 386 -3.21 10.26 43.75
N TYR A 387 -3.58 9.08 44.23
CA TYR A 387 -4.86 8.85 44.92
C TYR A 387 -4.93 9.62 46.24
N TYR A 388 -3.84 9.62 47.01
CA TYR A 388 -3.76 10.40 48.25
C TYR A 388 -3.84 11.92 47.99
N SER A 389 -3.08 12.42 47.03
CA SER A 389 -3.11 13.83 46.62
C SER A 389 -4.48 14.26 46.14
N GLN A 390 -5.15 13.43 45.35
CA GLN A 390 -6.51 13.69 44.88
C GLN A 390 -7.50 13.84 46.06
N ARG A 391 -7.44 12.90 47.02
CA ARG A 391 -8.31 12.95 48.25
C ARG A 391 -8.08 14.22 49.02
N LYS A 392 -6.81 14.56 49.27
CA LYS A 392 -6.42 15.77 49.98
C LYS A 392 -6.92 17.04 49.27
N LEU A 393 -6.72 17.12 47.96
CA LEU A 393 -7.14 18.28 47.17
C LEU A 393 -8.68 18.36 47.03
N ASN A 394 -9.40 17.25 47.05
CA ASN A 394 -10.87 17.27 47.07
C ASN A 394 -11.42 17.97 48.33
N GLY A 395 -10.72 17.84 49.45
CA GLY A 395 -11.11 18.50 50.73
C GLY A 395 -10.85 20.02 50.77
N ILE A 396 -10.07 20.56 49.83
CA ILE A 396 -9.77 22.00 49.78
C ILE A 396 -10.93 22.74 49.11
N ARG A 397 -11.55 23.67 49.85
CA ARG A 397 -12.72 24.43 49.37
C ARG A 397 -12.34 25.48 48.33
N HIS A 398 -11.17 26.15 48.52
CA HIS A 398 -10.64 27.16 47.58
C HIS A 398 -9.21 26.78 47.19
N LYS A 399 -9.05 26.22 45.96
CA LYS A 399 -7.75 25.87 45.43
C LYS A 399 -7.14 27.06 44.70
N ASN A 400 -5.86 27.31 44.96
CA ASN A 400 -5.08 28.22 44.12
C ASN A 400 -4.83 27.59 42.73
N GLU A 401 -4.25 28.36 41.79
CA GLU A 401 -4.06 27.91 40.40
C GLU A 401 -3.13 26.68 40.28
N LEU A 402 -2.10 26.60 41.09
CA LEU A 402 -1.16 25.48 41.10
C LEU A 402 -1.81 24.20 41.65
N GLU A 403 -2.62 24.33 42.70
CA GLU A 403 -3.42 23.23 43.28
C GLU A 403 -4.49 22.75 42.32
N LYS A 404 -5.11 23.64 41.52
CA LYS A 404 -6.03 23.24 40.48
C LYS A 404 -5.34 22.43 39.37
N LYS A 405 -4.13 22.86 38.97
CA LYS A 405 -3.31 22.13 38.00
C LYS A 405 -2.95 20.74 38.51
N GLU A 406 -2.45 20.64 39.74
CA GLU A 406 -2.12 19.36 40.36
C GLU A 406 -3.34 18.43 40.48
N HIS A 407 -4.49 18.97 40.94
CA HIS A 407 -5.72 18.19 41.02
C HIS A 407 -6.17 17.63 39.67
N ARG A 408 -6.02 18.44 38.63
CA ARG A 408 -6.34 18.01 37.27
C ARG A 408 -5.38 16.90 36.78
N ILE A 409 -4.07 16.97 37.07
CA ILE A 409 -3.13 15.89 36.77
C ILE A 409 -3.54 14.58 37.44
N CYS A 410 -3.87 14.63 38.75
CA CYS A 410 -4.35 13.45 39.49
C CYS A 410 -5.56 12.81 38.83
N ARG A 411 -6.52 13.62 38.41
CA ARG A 411 -7.73 13.12 37.70
C ARG A 411 -7.39 12.53 36.34
N ILE A 412 -6.46 13.13 35.60
CA ILE A 412 -6.02 12.61 34.30
C ILE A 412 -5.36 11.27 34.45
N LEU A 413 -4.45 11.11 35.41
CA LEU A 413 -3.80 9.81 35.66
C LEU A 413 -4.82 8.72 35.97
N ILE A 414 -5.76 8.99 36.89
CA ILE A 414 -6.75 8.01 37.29
C ILE A 414 -7.66 7.65 36.13
N LYS A 415 -8.18 8.64 35.40
CA LYS A 415 -9.10 8.39 34.30
C LYS A 415 -8.41 7.72 33.09
N SER A 416 -7.18 8.11 32.78
CA SER A 416 -6.42 7.43 31.73
C SER A 416 -6.11 5.98 32.08
N GLN A 417 -5.89 5.67 33.36
CA GLN A 417 -5.74 4.28 33.83
C GLN A 417 -7.04 3.47 33.74
N GLU A 418 -8.18 4.09 34.05
CA GLU A 418 -9.49 3.45 33.87
C GLU A 418 -9.72 3.12 32.38
N ILE A 419 -9.53 4.10 31.49
CA ILE A 419 -9.67 3.91 30.04
C ILE A 419 -8.74 2.78 29.55
N ARG A 420 -7.46 2.78 29.98
CA ARG A 420 -6.50 1.73 29.65
C ARG A 420 -6.97 0.34 30.11
N ASN A 421 -7.47 0.24 31.35
CA ASN A 421 -7.95 -1.02 31.90
C ASN A 421 -9.19 -1.51 31.18
N ASP A 422 -10.14 -0.63 30.87
CA ASP A 422 -11.34 -0.96 30.12
C ASP A 422 -11.01 -1.52 28.72
N ILE A 423 -10.02 -0.91 28.05
CA ILE A 423 -9.50 -1.41 26.77
C ILE A 423 -8.84 -2.79 26.94
N SER A 424 -7.98 -2.96 27.96
CA SER A 424 -7.21 -4.19 28.17
C SER A 424 -8.07 -5.39 28.56
N HIS A 425 -9.16 -5.15 29.28
CA HIS A 425 -10.05 -6.19 29.75
C HIS A 425 -11.28 -6.40 28.87
N SER A 426 -11.38 -5.70 27.73
CA SER A 426 -12.52 -5.78 26.80
C SER A 426 -13.87 -5.70 27.51
N LEU A 427 -13.94 -4.93 28.61
CA LEU A 427 -15.13 -4.78 29.44
C LEU A 427 -16.14 -3.94 28.65
N GLY A 428 -16.82 -4.61 27.74
CA GLY A 428 -17.76 -4.05 26.76
C GLY A 428 -19.02 -3.41 27.31
N LYS A 429 -18.90 -2.56 28.29
CA LYS A 429 -19.93 -1.56 28.54
C LYS A 429 -19.82 -0.57 27.38
N ARG A 430 -20.96 -0.36 26.73
CA ARG A 430 -21.15 0.64 25.66
C ARG A 430 -20.83 2.02 26.24
N ILE A 431 -19.53 2.30 26.29
CA ILE A 431 -18.98 3.43 26.97
C ILE A 431 -19.00 4.59 25.99
N GLN A 432 -19.09 5.73 26.52
CA GLN A 432 -19.14 7.04 25.92
C GLN A 432 -17.85 7.31 25.12
N VAL A 433 -17.61 6.51 24.07
CA VAL A 433 -16.38 6.56 23.25
C VAL A 433 -16.00 7.99 22.90
N ASN A 434 -17.00 8.81 22.50
CA ASN A 434 -16.74 10.20 22.15
C ASN A 434 -16.30 11.05 23.35
N ASN A 435 -16.81 10.77 24.55
CA ASN A 435 -16.40 11.48 25.77
C ASN A 435 -14.99 11.10 26.19
N ASP A 436 -14.61 9.84 26.09
CA ASP A 436 -13.26 9.39 26.39
C ASP A 436 -12.25 9.94 25.39
N ILE A 437 -12.57 9.93 24.09
CA ILE A 437 -11.72 10.56 23.05
C ILE A 437 -11.53 12.05 23.33
N LYS A 438 -12.61 12.78 23.64
CA LYS A 438 -12.53 14.20 24.00
C LYS A 438 -11.68 14.39 25.25
N TYR A 439 -11.90 13.55 26.27
CA TYR A 439 -11.13 13.62 27.52
C TYR A 439 -9.65 13.40 27.28
N LEU A 440 -9.26 12.43 26.47
CA LEU A 440 -7.86 12.17 26.11
C LEU A 440 -7.24 13.38 25.37
N LYS A 441 -7.98 13.99 24.44
CA LYS A 441 -7.53 15.20 23.74
C LYS A 441 -7.27 16.35 24.72
N ASP A 442 -8.27 16.68 25.52
CA ASP A 442 -8.20 17.77 26.51
C ASP A 442 -7.10 17.52 27.57
N SER A 443 -6.80 16.24 27.82
CA SER A 443 -5.71 15.84 28.72
C SER A 443 -4.35 16.10 28.11
N ILE A 444 -4.11 15.73 26.85
CA ILE A 444 -2.83 16.01 26.16
C ILE A 444 -2.58 17.52 26.13
N GLU A 445 -3.56 18.30 25.69
CA GLU A 445 -3.44 19.75 25.58
C GLU A 445 -3.10 20.37 26.95
N PHE A 446 -3.75 19.95 28.00
CA PHE A 446 -3.50 20.40 29.35
C PHE A 446 -2.10 20.00 29.85
N LEU A 447 -1.72 18.75 29.71
CA LEU A 447 -0.42 18.24 30.15
C LEU A 447 0.73 18.97 29.45
N ARG A 448 0.60 19.28 28.17
CA ARG A 448 1.57 20.10 27.42
C ARG A 448 1.76 21.51 28.04
N THR A 449 0.73 22.09 28.65
CA THR A 449 0.85 23.40 29.30
C THR A 449 1.49 23.30 30.68
N VAL A 450 1.36 22.18 31.37
CA VAL A 450 1.76 22.04 32.78
C VAL A 450 3.15 21.40 32.94
N MET A 451 3.45 20.39 32.13
CA MET A 451 4.73 19.67 32.23
C MET A 451 5.95 20.49 31.74
N TYR A 452 5.71 21.59 31.02
CA TYR A 452 6.74 22.56 30.64
C TYR A 452 6.71 23.85 31.50
N ASP A 453 5.75 23.95 32.46
CA ASP A 453 5.62 25.13 33.31
C ASP A 453 6.60 25.06 34.49
N LYS A 454 7.70 25.79 34.40
CA LYS A 454 8.73 25.85 35.48
C LYS A 454 8.16 26.25 36.86
N LYS A 455 7.11 27.11 36.90
CA LYS A 455 6.46 27.48 38.16
C LYS A 455 5.73 26.31 38.80
N PHE A 456 5.05 25.55 37.98
CA PHE A 456 4.36 24.34 38.45
C PHE A 456 5.34 23.24 38.86
N ILE A 457 6.39 23.02 38.09
CA ILE A 457 7.45 22.03 38.41
C ILE A 457 8.07 22.39 39.80
N SER A 458 8.55 23.61 39.99
CA SER A 458 9.12 24.04 41.28
C SER A 458 8.13 23.97 42.45
N TYR A 459 6.85 24.29 42.21
CA TYR A 459 5.80 24.11 43.22
C TYR A 459 5.64 22.65 43.63
N TYR A 460 5.57 21.77 42.65
CA TYR A 460 5.35 20.33 42.85
C TYR A 460 6.54 19.69 43.56
N GLU A 461 7.75 20.00 43.14
CA GLU A 461 9.01 19.60 43.74
C GLU A 461 9.09 20.02 45.22
N ASN A 462 8.90 21.32 45.51
CA ASN A 462 8.96 21.86 46.87
C ASN A 462 7.88 21.26 47.80
N LYS A 463 6.67 21.08 47.30
CA LYS A 463 5.55 20.54 48.08
C LYS A 463 5.79 19.13 48.56
N TYR A 464 6.50 18.32 47.77
CA TYR A 464 6.70 16.90 48.04
C TYR A 464 8.16 16.50 48.30
N ALA A 465 9.09 17.48 48.37
CA ALA A 465 10.51 17.23 48.64
C ALA A 465 10.77 16.37 49.88
N ASN A 466 9.90 16.47 50.92
CA ASN A 466 10.08 15.80 52.21
C ASN A 466 9.15 14.58 52.45
N GLY A 467 8.33 14.14 51.46
CA GLY A 467 7.28 13.20 51.78
C GLY A 467 6.76 12.23 50.76
N LEU A 468 7.21 12.27 49.54
CA LEU A 468 6.51 11.57 48.45
C LEU A 468 6.61 10.05 48.47
N LEU A 469 7.65 9.48 49.00
CA LEU A 469 7.93 8.04 48.95
C LEU A 469 8.65 7.49 50.17
N ARG A 470 8.56 8.20 51.30
CA ARG A 470 9.04 7.66 52.57
C ARG A 470 7.91 6.90 53.27
N LYS A 471 7.75 5.64 52.85
CA LYS A 471 7.46 4.47 53.69
C LYS A 471 7.30 3.22 52.85
#